data_d1a1586981ff1f30715edeaf7b33b336
#
_entry.id   d1a1586981ff1f30715edeaf7b33b336
#
_cell.length_a   1.000
_cell.length_b   1.000
_cell.length_c   1.000
_cell.angle_alpha   90.00
_cell.angle_beta   90.00
_cell.angle_gamma   90.00
#
_symmetry.space_group_name_H-M   'P 1'
#
loop_
_entity.id
_entity.type
_entity.pdbx_description
1 polymer ?
#
loop_
_entity_poly.entity_id
_entity_poly.type
_entity_poly.pdbx_seq_one_letter_code
_entity_poly.pdbx_strand_id
1 'polypeptide(L)'
;MINVFTRQGCPQCERTKNLMKAKGIEFNVVDITDDDKMAEALKRQGYRQLPVVMTETEAWSGFNPQKIAEVAKNGTKANSTQG
;
A
#
# COMPACT_ATOMS: atom_id res chain seq x y z
N MET A 1 9.73 -0.52 -5.75
CA MET A 1 8.40 -0.08 -6.18
C MET A 1 7.36 -0.46 -5.14
N ILE A 2 6.45 0.42 -4.87
CA ILE A 2 5.43 0.19 -3.86
C ILE A 2 4.22 -0.48 -4.48
N ASN A 3 3.74 -1.55 -3.85
CA ASN A 3 2.54 -2.24 -4.29
C ASN A 3 1.47 -2.14 -3.21
N VAL A 4 0.27 -1.81 -3.63
CA VAL A 4 -0.89 -1.71 -2.74
C VAL A 4 -1.90 -2.76 -3.17
N PHE A 5 -2.08 -3.77 -2.33
CA PHE A 5 -3.00 -4.86 -2.60
C PHE A 5 -4.37 -4.46 -2.10
N THR A 6 -5.34 -4.44 -2.99
CA THR A 6 -6.68 -3.93 -2.68
C THR A 6 -7.74 -4.89 -3.18
N ARG A 7 -9.00 -4.58 -2.82
CA ARG A 7 -10.14 -5.29 -3.36
C ARG A 7 -11.29 -4.29 -3.52
N GLN A 8 -12.28 -4.68 -4.31
CA GLN A 8 -13.45 -3.83 -4.51
C GLN A 8 -14.23 -3.72 -3.21
N GLY A 9 -14.86 -2.55 -3.01
CA GLY A 9 -15.67 -2.33 -1.84
C GLY A 9 -14.91 -2.20 -0.54
N CYS A 10 -13.68 -1.73 -0.61
CA CYS A 10 -12.81 -1.61 0.57
C CYS A 10 -12.56 -0.13 0.88
N PRO A 11 -13.26 0.43 1.88
CA PRO A 11 -13.06 1.86 2.21
C PRO A 11 -11.64 2.18 2.63
N GLN A 12 -10.99 1.31 3.38
CA GLN A 12 -9.60 1.56 3.79
C GLN A 12 -8.65 1.56 2.60
N CYS A 13 -8.93 0.71 1.61
CA CYS A 13 -8.12 0.70 0.39
C CYS A 13 -8.23 2.04 -0.32
N GLU A 14 -9.45 2.57 -0.41
CA GLU A 14 -9.66 3.85 -1.07
C GLU A 14 -8.96 4.99 -0.33
N ARG A 15 -9.08 5.00 0.99
CA ARG A 15 -8.43 6.04 1.78
C ARG A 15 -6.92 5.99 1.62
N THR A 16 -6.37 4.79 1.61
CA THR A 16 -4.93 4.61 1.45
C THR A 16 -4.46 5.14 0.10
N LYS A 17 -5.15 4.74 -0.96
CA LYS A 17 -4.79 5.19 -2.30
C LYS A 17 -4.89 6.70 -2.42
N ASN A 18 -5.97 7.27 -1.90
CA ASN A 18 -6.18 8.70 -2.00
C ASN A 18 -5.11 9.48 -1.23
N LEU A 19 -4.77 9.03 -0.04
CA LEU A 19 -3.75 9.72 0.74
C LEU A 19 -2.38 9.61 0.08
N MET A 20 -2.05 8.45 -0.44
CA MET A 20 -0.76 8.27 -1.13
C MET A 20 -0.67 9.17 -2.36
N LYS A 21 -1.77 9.28 -3.12
CA LYS A 21 -1.80 10.18 -4.26
C LYS A 21 -1.62 11.63 -3.82
N ALA A 22 -2.31 12.01 -2.76
CA ALA A 22 -2.22 13.38 -2.26
C ALA A 22 -0.81 13.74 -1.83
N LYS A 23 -0.04 12.77 -1.38
CA LYS A 23 1.34 13.01 -0.96
C LYS A 23 2.36 12.79 -2.07
N GLY A 24 1.88 12.53 -3.29
CA GLY A 24 2.78 12.38 -4.42
C GLY A 24 3.57 11.09 -4.45
N ILE A 25 3.10 10.08 -3.75
CA ILE A 25 3.76 8.78 -3.73
C ILE A 25 3.33 7.97 -4.95
N GLU A 26 4.30 7.40 -5.65
CA GLU A 26 4.00 6.51 -6.76
C GLU A 26 3.85 5.09 -6.26
N PHE A 27 2.84 4.41 -6.77
CA PHE A 27 2.59 3.04 -6.34
C PHE A 27 1.77 2.31 -7.40
N ASN A 28 1.86 0.98 -7.34
CA ASN A 28 1.05 0.11 -8.18
C ASN A 28 -0.14 -0.39 -7.37
N VAL A 29 -1.27 -0.51 -8.02
CA VAL A 29 -2.45 -1.09 -7.39
C VAL A 29 -2.61 -2.51 -7.90
N VAL A 30 -2.71 -3.45 -6.98
CA VAL A 30 -2.92 -4.85 -7.31
C VAL A 30 -4.29 -5.25 -6.77
N ASP A 31 -5.27 -5.40 -7.65
CA ASP A 31 -6.63 -5.77 -7.25
C ASP A 31 -6.71 -7.27 -7.11
N ILE A 32 -6.99 -7.73 -5.90
CA ILE A 32 -7.06 -9.16 -5.62
C ILE A 32 -8.49 -9.63 -5.34
N THR A 33 -9.47 -8.87 -5.83
CA THR A 33 -10.88 -9.20 -5.59
C THR A 33 -11.19 -10.65 -5.94
N ASP A 34 -10.69 -11.12 -7.08
CA ASP A 34 -10.96 -12.48 -7.54
C ASP A 34 -9.72 -13.37 -7.48
N ASP A 35 -8.72 -12.96 -6.71
CA ASP A 35 -7.46 -13.70 -6.62
C ASP A 35 -7.34 -14.37 -5.26
N ASP A 36 -7.95 -15.54 -5.15
CA ASP A 36 -7.96 -16.26 -3.88
C ASP A 36 -6.58 -16.71 -3.44
N LYS A 37 -5.72 -17.02 -4.39
CA LYS A 37 -4.38 -17.47 -4.06
C LYS A 37 -3.57 -16.37 -3.42
N MET A 38 -3.68 -15.16 -3.96
CA MET A 38 -2.96 -14.03 -3.39
C MET A 38 -3.54 -13.68 -2.02
N ALA A 39 -4.87 -13.73 -1.89
CA ALA A 39 -5.50 -13.46 -0.59
C ALA A 39 -5.00 -14.42 0.46
N GLU A 40 -4.90 -15.71 0.10
CA GLU A 40 -4.38 -16.72 1.00
C GLU A 40 -2.93 -16.45 1.38
N ALA A 41 -2.12 -16.10 0.39
CA ALA A 41 -0.70 -15.84 0.63
C ALA A 41 -0.53 -14.69 1.62
N LEU A 42 -1.32 -13.63 1.48
CA LEU A 42 -1.24 -12.50 2.39
C LEU A 42 -1.66 -12.88 3.80
N LYS A 43 -2.70 -13.71 3.93
CA LYS A 43 -3.13 -14.17 5.24
C LYS A 43 -2.05 -15.00 5.92
N ARG A 44 -1.38 -15.85 5.17
CA ARG A 44 -0.30 -16.66 5.71
C ARG A 44 0.84 -15.81 6.24
N GLN A 45 1.04 -14.64 5.66
CA GLN A 45 2.07 -13.73 6.11
C GLN A 45 1.62 -12.87 7.29
N GLY A 46 0.38 -13.06 7.73
CA GLY A 46 -0.12 -12.34 8.89
C GLY A 46 -0.94 -11.12 8.59
N TYR A 47 -1.22 -10.84 7.33
CA TYR A 47 -2.00 -9.66 6.95
C TYR A 47 -3.47 -10.05 6.90
N ARG A 48 -4.25 -9.52 7.82
CA ARG A 48 -5.64 -9.91 7.99
C ARG A 48 -6.64 -8.95 7.39
N GLN A 49 -6.16 -7.83 6.91
CA GLN A 49 -7.06 -6.85 6.31
C GLN A 49 -6.38 -6.18 5.15
N LEU A 50 -7.18 -5.56 4.31
CA LEU A 50 -6.70 -4.80 3.17
C LEU A 50 -6.91 -3.31 3.45
N PRO A 51 -6.10 -2.47 2.85
CA PRO A 51 -5.07 -2.80 1.89
C PRO A 51 -3.84 -3.39 2.56
N VAL A 52 -3.02 -4.09 1.78
CA VAL A 52 -1.67 -4.44 2.21
C VAL A 52 -0.72 -3.60 1.36
N VAL A 53 0.09 -2.81 2.01
CA VAL A 53 1.06 -1.95 1.32
C VAL A 53 2.45 -2.55 1.51
N MET A 54 3.13 -2.79 0.41
CA MET A 54 4.49 -3.32 0.45
C MET A 54 5.43 -2.35 -0.23
N THR A 55 6.40 -1.86 0.53
CA THR A 55 7.47 -1.04 -0.02
C THR A 55 8.72 -1.88 -0.14
N GLU A 56 9.82 -1.27 -0.50
CA GLU A 56 11.06 -2.01 -0.62
C GLU A 56 11.64 -2.41 0.73
N THR A 57 11.24 -1.74 1.79
CA THR A 57 11.82 -1.97 3.11
C THR A 57 10.83 -2.39 4.17
N GLU A 58 9.54 -2.23 3.94
CA GLU A 58 8.55 -2.57 4.97
C GLU A 58 7.20 -2.88 4.36
N ALA A 59 6.30 -3.39 5.20
CA ALA A 59 4.96 -3.70 4.77
C ALA A 59 4.01 -3.53 5.95
N TRP A 60 2.76 -3.20 5.64
CA TRP A 60 1.73 -3.10 6.67
C TRP A 60 0.37 -3.36 6.04
N SER A 61 -0.64 -3.57 6.89
CA SER A 61 -2.01 -3.77 6.43
C SER A 61 -2.92 -2.75 7.08
N GLY A 62 -4.03 -2.45 6.40
CA GLY A 62 -4.99 -1.48 6.87
C GLY A 62 -4.56 -0.06 6.55
N PHE A 63 -5.44 0.90 6.84
CA PHE A 63 -5.14 2.30 6.62
C PHE A 63 -4.23 2.81 7.73
N ASN A 64 -3.03 3.23 7.36
CA ASN A 64 -2.05 3.70 8.34
C ASN A 64 -1.43 5.01 7.85
N PRO A 65 -2.04 6.14 8.21
CA PRO A 65 -1.54 7.43 7.72
C PRO A 65 -0.14 7.76 8.20
N GLN A 66 0.27 7.26 9.38
CA GLN A 66 1.62 7.52 9.88
C GLN A 66 2.66 6.86 8.98
N LYS A 67 2.42 5.61 8.60
CA LYS A 67 3.33 4.91 7.70
C LYS A 67 3.37 5.58 6.34
N ILE A 68 2.23 6.03 5.87
CA ILE A 68 2.17 6.72 4.58
C ILE A 68 2.97 8.01 4.64
N ALA A 69 2.84 8.74 5.74
CA ALA A 69 3.60 9.97 5.91
C ALA A 69 5.11 9.70 5.94
N GLU A 70 5.52 8.62 6.59
CA GLU A 70 6.93 8.24 6.64
C GLU A 70 7.47 7.92 5.25
N VAL A 71 6.68 7.19 4.47
CA VAL A 71 7.07 6.85 3.11
C VAL A 71 7.24 8.10 2.27
N ALA A 72 6.30 9.03 2.39
CA ALA A 72 6.38 10.30 1.66
C ALA A 72 7.60 11.09 2.07
N LYS A 73 7.89 11.11 3.38
CA LYS A 73 9.01 11.85 3.90
C LYS A 73 10.34 11.28 3.47
N ASN A 74 10.40 9.97 3.32
CA ASN A 74 11.64 9.30 2.94
C ASN A 74 11.92 9.35 1.45
N GLY A 75 11.06 10.01 0.70
CA GLY A 75 11.32 10.24 -0.71
C GLY A 75 11.34 8.99 -1.55
N THR A 76 10.30 8.23 -1.47
CA THR A 76 10.27 7.00 -2.22
C THR A 76 10.24 7.18 -3.71
N LYS A 77 10.05 8.43 -4.14
CA LYS A 77 10.21 8.63 -5.54
C LYS A 77 11.61 9.04 -5.73
N ALA A 78 12.13 8.52 -6.35
CA ALA A 78 13.49 8.73 -6.65
C ALA A 78 14.00 10.13 -6.44
N ASN A 79 13.71 10.05 -6.08
CA ASN A 79 14.15 10.84 -5.85
C ASN A 79 14.45 11.53 -5.55
N SER A 80 14.49 11.51 -5.49
CA SER A 80 14.69 12.08 -5.19
C SER A 80 15.07 12.76 -4.99
N THR A 81 15.17 12.94 -5.15
CA THR A 81 15.62 13.57 -4.90
C THR A 81 15.66 14.20 -4.39
N GLN A 82 15.53 14.34 -4.24
CA GLN A 82 15.65 15.01 -3.67
C GLN A 82 16.03 15.34 -3.22
N GLY A 83 16.16 15.09 -3.50
CA GLY A 83 16.63 15.44 -2.97
C GLY A 83 16.78 15.51 -2.80
#